data_bb3a7658a7ab4ee8085581a6cf0c7e9f
#
_entry.id   bb3a7658a7ab4ee8085581a6cf0c7e9f
#
_cell.length_a   1.000
_cell.length_b   1.000
_cell.length_c   1.000
_cell.angle_alpha   90.00
_cell.angle_beta   90.00
_cell.angle_gamma   90.00
#
_symmetry.space_group_name_H-M   'P 1'
#
loop_
_entity.id
_entity.type
_entity.pdbx_description
1 polymer ?
#
loop_
_entity_poly.entity_id
_entity_poly.type
_entity_poly.pdbx_seq_one_letter_code
_entity_poly.pdbx_strand_id
1 'polypeptide(L)'
;MKALTKIIAITSLSLILISCDNDFLDTIPLSAPSDATYWTSEENATMWINYAYRSLPGANDYQFDSMSDDCVGTGDLIAQGLHVPNSSIVSLKWNYEYIRHCFELLENVDKIPNLTAEKKNKLTGQARFILSFKYFEMITLYRDVPFFDKVLPLSESDLPKTNKSVILEFIIKQLDLAITELPVSWSGSESGRATKGAALALKARVLLYNDRWEEAASAAKQVMDLGVYELHPSYNEIFLTSFNNATKEVILAHQYAKDLYTHTLCFAYGYYTIGGTSSSLPLPALVNSYECIDGLPISESPLYDPLKPWDNRDPRFHMNFIVPFESIGGQKYDPVNNKDDKNAAKTYVYFRKYIADMYSQQRSLWVNWNILRYADVLLMYAEAKNEATGPEESIYDVLDQIRERAGMPEIDRVKYNTKEKLRAAIRNERRVELAGEGLRYFDILRWKTADDVLNKEVVSFEIPGLLPLRVIHTRNFDRQKHYVWPIPQSAIDNAKNLEQHAEWK
;
A
#
# COMPACT_ATOMS: atom_id res chain seq x y z
N MET A 1 -51.57 -51.02 -49.75
CA MET A 1 -50.25 -50.41 -49.64
C MET A 1 -50.27 -48.90 -49.29
N LYS A 2 -51.06 -48.05 -49.93
CA LYS A 2 -51.04 -46.59 -49.66
C LYS A 2 -51.53 -46.17 -48.22
N ALA A 3 -52.40 -46.99 -47.59
CA ALA A 3 -52.88 -46.72 -46.22
C ALA A 3 -51.85 -47.09 -45.14
N LEU A 4 -51.08 -48.18 -45.37
CA LEU A 4 -50.05 -48.64 -44.43
C LEU A 4 -48.84 -47.66 -44.38
N THR A 5 -48.48 -47.07 -45.54
CA THR A 5 -47.41 -46.09 -45.65
C THR A 5 -47.74 -44.76 -44.97
N LYS A 6 -49.02 -44.35 -44.93
CA LYS A 6 -49.48 -43.17 -44.21
C LYS A 6 -49.48 -43.34 -42.70
N ILE A 7 -49.81 -44.55 -42.21
CA ILE A 7 -49.79 -44.83 -40.75
C ILE A 7 -48.36 -44.89 -40.25
N ILE A 8 -47.45 -45.48 -40.98
CA ILE A 8 -46.01 -45.52 -40.64
C ILE A 8 -45.37 -44.11 -40.63
N ALA A 9 -45.76 -43.23 -41.58
CA ALA A 9 -45.29 -41.84 -41.64
C ALA A 9 -45.81 -41.00 -40.48
N ILE A 10 -47.07 -41.20 -40.01
CA ILE A 10 -47.62 -40.48 -38.90
C ILE A 10 -47.06 -40.98 -37.55
N THR A 11 -46.77 -42.31 -37.41
CA THR A 11 -46.16 -42.85 -36.20
C THR A 11 -44.69 -42.47 -36.07
N SER A 12 -43.97 -42.35 -37.20
CA SER A 12 -42.57 -41.85 -37.17
C SER A 12 -42.49 -40.32 -36.87
N LEU A 13 -43.45 -39.54 -37.26
CA LEU A 13 -43.50 -38.11 -36.96
C LEU A 13 -43.90 -37.83 -35.48
N SER A 14 -44.67 -38.71 -34.85
CA SER A 14 -45.05 -38.58 -33.43
C SER A 14 -43.96 -39.03 -32.48
N LEU A 15 -42.96 -39.81 -32.90
CA LEU A 15 -41.82 -40.23 -32.10
C LEU A 15 -40.69 -39.18 -32.07
N ILE A 16 -40.71 -38.16 -32.97
CA ILE A 16 -39.72 -37.07 -32.99
C ILE A 16 -40.08 -35.94 -32.02
N LEU A 17 -41.30 -35.90 -31.47
CA LEU A 17 -41.77 -34.82 -30.58
C LEU A 17 -41.60 -35.13 -29.08
N ILE A 18 -40.98 -36.21 -28.67
CA ILE A 18 -40.82 -36.57 -27.22
C ILE A 18 -39.36 -36.45 -26.76
N SER A 19 -38.48 -35.88 -27.55
CA SER A 19 -37.08 -35.67 -27.13
C SER A 19 -36.72 -34.19 -27.20
N CYS A 20 -37.34 -33.40 -26.36
CA CYS A 20 -36.74 -32.18 -25.86
C CYS A 20 -36.60 -32.32 -24.36
N ASP A 21 -35.54 -32.99 -23.95
CA ASP A 21 -34.99 -32.77 -22.61
C ASP A 21 -34.50 -31.34 -22.62
N ASN A 22 -35.12 -30.46 -21.86
CA ASN A 22 -34.71 -29.05 -21.74
C ASN A 22 -33.30 -28.89 -21.17
N ASP A 23 -32.74 -29.95 -20.61
CA ASP A 23 -31.41 -29.96 -20.00
C ASP A 23 -30.25 -30.16 -21.00
N PHE A 24 -30.53 -30.48 -22.29
CA PHE A 24 -29.47 -30.74 -23.28
C PHE A 24 -28.66 -29.50 -23.67
N LEU A 25 -29.22 -28.30 -23.46
CA LEU A 25 -28.53 -27.02 -23.70
C LEU A 25 -27.91 -26.40 -22.45
N ASP A 26 -28.22 -26.94 -21.29
CA ASP A 26 -27.59 -26.55 -19.99
C ASP A 26 -26.33 -27.38 -19.73
N THR A 27 -25.46 -27.48 -20.73
CA THR A 27 -24.12 -28.03 -20.51
C THR A 27 -23.28 -27.04 -19.74
N ILE A 28 -23.03 -27.35 -18.47
CA ILE A 28 -22.05 -26.65 -17.65
C ILE A 28 -20.70 -26.77 -18.36
N PRO A 29 -20.04 -25.66 -18.73
CA PRO A 29 -18.73 -25.74 -19.37
C PRO A 29 -17.74 -26.47 -18.45
N LEU A 30 -17.29 -27.63 -18.84
CA LEU A 30 -16.28 -28.42 -18.09
C LEU A 30 -14.91 -27.73 -18.03
N SER A 31 -14.70 -26.69 -18.83
CA SER A 31 -13.44 -25.97 -18.96
C SER A 31 -13.43 -24.56 -18.32
N ALA A 32 -14.57 -24.07 -17.80
CA ALA A 32 -14.65 -22.81 -17.06
C ALA A 32 -15.42 -23.02 -15.77
N PRO A 33 -14.97 -22.49 -14.63
CA PRO A 33 -15.74 -22.53 -13.39
C PRO A 33 -17.09 -21.82 -13.59
N SER A 34 -18.19 -22.52 -13.40
CA SER A 34 -19.53 -21.93 -13.31
C SER A 34 -19.90 -21.78 -11.85
N ASP A 35 -20.79 -20.83 -11.52
CA ASP A 35 -21.28 -20.64 -10.14
C ASP A 35 -21.83 -21.95 -9.54
N ALA A 36 -22.45 -22.80 -10.35
CA ALA A 36 -22.99 -24.09 -9.91
C ALA A 36 -21.93 -25.13 -9.56
N THR A 37 -20.72 -25.03 -10.10
CA THR A 37 -19.63 -26.01 -9.90
C THR A 37 -18.51 -25.52 -9.04
N TYR A 38 -18.39 -24.21 -8.80
CA TYR A 38 -17.24 -23.64 -8.10
C TYR A 38 -17.42 -23.70 -6.56
N TRP A 39 -18.60 -23.34 -6.04
CA TRP A 39 -18.86 -23.24 -4.60
C TRP A 39 -19.20 -24.60 -3.97
N THR A 40 -18.41 -25.61 -4.28
CA THR A 40 -18.62 -27.01 -3.85
C THR A 40 -17.64 -27.49 -2.79
N SER A 41 -16.56 -26.73 -2.53
CA SER A 41 -15.55 -27.09 -1.54
C SER A 41 -14.87 -25.87 -0.92
N GLU A 42 -14.35 -26.06 0.30
CA GLU A 42 -13.50 -25.08 0.98
C GLU A 42 -12.24 -24.74 0.16
N GLU A 43 -11.67 -25.73 -0.52
CA GLU A 43 -10.47 -25.54 -1.34
C GLU A 43 -10.73 -24.56 -2.48
N ASN A 44 -11.85 -24.69 -3.18
CA ASN A 44 -12.25 -23.75 -4.22
C ASN A 44 -12.41 -22.32 -3.68
N ALA A 45 -13.10 -22.15 -2.54
CA ALA A 45 -13.25 -20.86 -1.89
C ALA A 45 -11.91 -20.28 -1.42
N THR A 46 -10.99 -21.14 -0.99
CA THR A 46 -9.63 -20.74 -0.61
C THR A 46 -8.82 -20.27 -1.84
N MET A 47 -8.93 -20.96 -2.96
CA MET A 47 -8.32 -20.50 -4.23
C MET A 47 -8.93 -19.18 -4.68
N TRP A 48 -10.24 -19.00 -4.53
CA TRP A 48 -10.93 -17.77 -4.84
C TRP A 48 -10.38 -16.58 -4.06
N ILE A 49 -10.33 -16.70 -2.72
CA ILE A 49 -9.82 -15.59 -1.91
C ILE A 49 -8.32 -15.35 -2.13
N ASN A 50 -7.52 -16.36 -2.45
CA ASN A 50 -6.11 -16.21 -2.76
C ASN A 50 -5.88 -15.29 -3.98
N TYR A 51 -6.75 -15.34 -4.97
CA TYR A 51 -6.69 -14.43 -6.11
C TYR A 51 -6.87 -12.97 -5.66
N ALA A 52 -7.76 -12.69 -4.72
CA ALA A 52 -8.04 -11.35 -4.25
C ALA A 52 -6.82 -10.70 -3.54
N TYR A 53 -5.96 -11.49 -2.88
CA TYR A 53 -4.73 -10.97 -2.25
C TYR A 53 -3.78 -10.28 -3.23
N ARG A 54 -3.82 -10.62 -4.53
CA ARG A 54 -3.01 -9.97 -5.56
C ARG A 54 -3.32 -8.48 -5.72
N SER A 55 -4.48 -8.04 -5.25
CA SER A 55 -4.91 -6.64 -5.31
C SER A 55 -4.31 -5.75 -4.23
N LEU A 56 -3.74 -6.33 -3.19
CA LEU A 56 -3.13 -5.59 -2.10
C LEU A 56 -1.84 -4.90 -2.55
N PRO A 57 -1.43 -3.79 -1.89
CA PRO A 57 -0.20 -3.08 -2.21
C PRO A 57 1.01 -4.01 -2.33
N GLY A 58 1.84 -3.77 -3.32
CA GLY A 58 3.06 -4.55 -3.57
C GLY A 58 4.25 -3.65 -3.86
N ALA A 59 5.37 -4.25 -4.24
CA ALA A 59 6.63 -3.52 -4.45
C ALA A 59 6.54 -2.36 -5.45
N ASN A 60 5.60 -2.39 -6.40
CA ASN A 60 5.38 -1.28 -7.34
C ASN A 60 4.80 -0.03 -6.68
N ASP A 61 4.25 -0.13 -5.45
CA ASP A 61 3.71 1.02 -4.74
C ASP A 61 4.81 1.96 -4.19
N TYR A 62 6.10 1.62 -4.34
CA TYR A 62 7.22 2.54 -4.14
C TYR A 62 7.06 3.86 -4.90
N GLN A 63 6.34 3.85 -6.02
CA GLN A 63 6.12 5.05 -6.83
C GLN A 63 5.33 6.14 -6.11
N PHE A 64 4.57 5.82 -5.04
CA PHE A 64 3.89 6.83 -4.22
C PHE A 64 4.89 7.73 -3.48
N ASP A 65 6.10 7.26 -3.16
CA ASP A 65 7.13 8.12 -2.58
C ASP A 65 7.55 9.22 -3.56
N SER A 66 7.60 8.92 -4.86
CA SER A 66 7.90 9.92 -5.90
C SER A 66 6.76 10.90 -6.19
N MET A 67 5.54 10.64 -5.68
CA MET A 67 4.41 11.59 -5.71
C MET A 67 4.48 12.61 -4.56
N SER A 68 5.50 12.52 -3.71
CA SER A 68 5.67 13.34 -2.50
C SER A 68 6.96 14.17 -2.55
N ASP A 69 7.21 14.91 -1.46
CA ASP A 69 8.47 15.65 -1.25
C ASP A 69 9.65 14.77 -0.85
N ASP A 70 9.46 13.45 -0.75
CA ASP A 70 10.52 12.51 -0.37
C ASP A 70 11.38 12.07 -1.56
N CYS A 71 10.80 11.94 -2.75
CA CYS A 71 11.49 11.39 -3.90
C CYS A 71 11.17 12.12 -5.20
N VAL A 72 12.02 11.90 -6.21
CA VAL A 72 11.78 12.22 -7.62
C VAL A 72 11.92 10.94 -8.44
N GLY A 73 11.03 10.71 -9.42
CA GLY A 73 11.07 9.52 -10.28
C GLY A 73 9.74 9.14 -10.90
N THR A 74 9.48 7.83 -10.97
CA THR A 74 8.23 7.30 -11.51
C THR A 74 7.07 7.70 -10.60
N GLY A 75 6.13 8.47 -11.05
CA GLY A 75 5.04 9.01 -10.22
C GLY A 75 5.15 10.52 -10.01
N ASP A 76 6.30 11.10 -10.26
CA ASP A 76 6.54 12.54 -10.06
C ASP A 76 5.60 13.46 -10.88
N LEU A 77 4.99 12.94 -11.94
CA LEU A 77 3.94 13.63 -12.69
C LEU A 77 2.78 14.10 -11.78
N ILE A 78 2.45 13.33 -10.75
CA ILE A 78 1.45 13.69 -9.73
C ILE A 78 1.94 14.88 -8.89
N ALA A 79 3.18 14.77 -8.37
CA ALA A 79 3.79 15.83 -7.56
C ALA A 79 4.01 17.14 -8.36
N GLN A 80 4.24 17.03 -9.66
CA GLN A 80 4.34 18.17 -10.56
C GLN A 80 3.00 18.84 -10.89
N GLY A 81 1.87 18.21 -10.53
CA GLY A 81 0.53 18.70 -10.90
C GLY A 81 0.23 18.61 -12.41
N LEU A 82 0.92 17.73 -13.15
CA LEU A 82 0.81 17.59 -14.60
C LEU A 82 -0.12 16.43 -15.04
N HIS A 83 -0.65 15.69 -14.09
CA HIS A 83 -1.56 14.58 -14.39
C HIS A 83 -2.94 15.10 -14.84
N VAL A 84 -3.56 14.33 -15.71
CA VAL A 84 -4.88 14.59 -16.27
C VAL A 84 -5.72 13.30 -16.26
N PRO A 85 -7.05 13.34 -16.45
CA PRO A 85 -7.89 12.13 -16.42
C PRO A 85 -7.45 10.98 -17.32
N ASN A 86 -6.72 11.27 -18.42
CA ASN A 86 -6.16 10.28 -19.34
C ASN A 86 -4.78 9.75 -18.93
N SER A 87 -4.18 10.25 -17.87
CA SER A 87 -2.88 9.75 -17.40
C SER A 87 -3.02 8.33 -16.85
N SER A 88 -2.20 7.40 -17.31
CA SER A 88 -2.24 5.99 -16.85
C SER A 88 -2.09 5.84 -15.33
N ILE A 89 -1.32 6.73 -14.72
CA ILE A 89 -1.08 6.75 -13.27
C ILE A 89 -2.38 6.97 -12.47
N VAL A 90 -3.35 7.72 -12.98
CA VAL A 90 -4.62 7.94 -12.27
C VAL A 90 -5.54 6.73 -12.29
N SER A 91 -5.22 5.70 -13.06
CA SER A 91 -5.98 4.44 -13.07
C SER A 91 -5.42 3.37 -12.13
N LEU A 92 -4.29 3.63 -11.47
CA LEU A 92 -3.55 2.63 -10.67
C LEU A 92 -4.41 1.94 -9.60
N LYS A 93 -5.29 2.67 -8.95
CA LYS A 93 -6.13 2.16 -7.87
C LYS A 93 -7.62 2.13 -8.23
N TRP A 94 -7.97 2.47 -9.48
CA TRP A 94 -9.34 2.41 -9.98
C TRP A 94 -9.65 0.99 -10.46
N ASN A 95 -9.97 0.10 -9.53
CA ASN A 95 -10.22 -1.30 -9.84
C ASN A 95 -11.34 -1.88 -8.98
N TYR A 96 -12.46 -2.25 -9.61
CA TYR A 96 -13.64 -2.86 -9.00
C TYR A 96 -13.65 -4.38 -9.09
N GLU A 97 -12.78 -4.99 -9.88
CA GLU A 97 -12.72 -6.44 -10.08
C GLU A 97 -12.62 -7.20 -8.75
N TYR A 98 -11.65 -6.81 -7.92
CA TYR A 98 -11.42 -7.49 -6.64
C TYR A 98 -12.48 -7.18 -5.58
N ILE A 99 -13.14 -6.03 -5.68
CA ILE A 99 -14.29 -5.69 -4.83
C ILE A 99 -15.45 -6.64 -5.15
N ARG A 100 -15.80 -6.76 -6.44
CA ARG A 100 -16.79 -7.72 -6.92
C ARG A 100 -16.44 -9.15 -6.52
N HIS A 101 -15.19 -9.55 -6.73
CA HIS A 101 -14.68 -10.87 -6.40
C HIS A 101 -14.86 -11.21 -4.91
N CYS A 102 -14.63 -10.25 -4.01
CA CYS A 102 -14.90 -10.44 -2.59
C CYS A 102 -16.40 -10.60 -2.29
N PHE A 103 -17.28 -9.84 -2.96
CA PHE A 103 -18.72 -10.02 -2.78
C PHE A 103 -19.21 -11.36 -3.30
N GLU A 104 -18.69 -11.85 -4.43
CA GLU A 104 -19.00 -13.18 -4.94
C GLU A 104 -18.71 -14.29 -3.93
N LEU A 105 -17.59 -14.20 -3.18
CA LEU A 105 -17.33 -15.11 -2.08
C LEU A 105 -18.35 -14.93 -0.95
N LEU A 106 -18.60 -13.70 -0.52
CA LEU A 106 -19.50 -13.41 0.60
C LEU A 106 -20.95 -13.91 0.35
N GLU A 107 -21.43 -13.84 -0.90
CA GLU A 107 -22.76 -14.28 -1.28
C GLU A 107 -22.89 -15.79 -1.51
N ASN A 108 -21.77 -16.46 -1.80
CA ASN A 108 -21.80 -17.87 -2.17
C ASN A 108 -21.21 -18.82 -1.11
N VAL A 109 -20.51 -18.30 -0.11
CA VAL A 109 -19.84 -19.15 0.90
C VAL A 109 -20.80 -20.09 1.63
N ASP A 110 -22.06 -19.71 1.78
CA ASP A 110 -23.11 -20.54 2.42
C ASP A 110 -23.58 -21.73 1.56
N LYS A 111 -23.24 -21.74 0.26
CA LYS A 111 -23.55 -22.85 -0.64
C LYS A 111 -22.56 -24.02 -0.46
N ILE A 112 -21.42 -23.80 0.20
CA ILE A 112 -20.37 -24.80 0.35
C ILE A 112 -20.82 -25.85 1.37
N PRO A 113 -20.96 -27.12 0.97
CA PRO A 113 -21.44 -28.19 1.86
C PRO A 113 -20.41 -28.46 2.97
N ASN A 114 -20.90 -28.74 4.17
CA ASN A 114 -20.08 -29.12 5.34
C ASN A 114 -19.04 -28.10 5.79
N LEU A 115 -19.14 -26.83 5.38
CA LEU A 115 -18.26 -25.78 5.82
C LEU A 115 -18.60 -25.43 7.29
N THR A 116 -17.65 -25.60 8.20
CA THR A 116 -17.84 -25.19 9.61
C THR A 116 -17.91 -23.66 9.75
N ALA A 117 -18.58 -23.17 10.80
CA ALA A 117 -18.66 -21.74 11.08
C ALA A 117 -17.27 -21.09 11.21
N GLU A 118 -16.30 -21.78 11.82
CA GLU A 118 -14.93 -21.28 11.93
C GLU A 118 -14.27 -21.11 10.55
N LYS A 119 -14.38 -22.09 9.67
CA LYS A 119 -13.82 -22.03 8.31
C LYS A 119 -14.50 -20.97 7.46
N LYS A 120 -15.84 -20.87 7.56
CA LYS A 120 -16.61 -19.81 6.95
C LYS A 120 -16.10 -18.44 7.40
N ASN A 121 -15.99 -18.20 8.71
CA ASN A 121 -15.50 -16.95 9.27
C ASN A 121 -14.10 -16.59 8.75
N LYS A 122 -13.20 -17.57 8.68
CA LYS A 122 -11.86 -17.38 8.12
C LYS A 122 -11.88 -16.90 6.65
N LEU A 123 -12.79 -17.41 5.83
CA LEU A 123 -12.95 -17.00 4.44
C LEU A 123 -13.59 -15.61 4.32
N THR A 124 -14.72 -15.41 5.01
CA THR A 124 -15.45 -14.14 4.96
C THR A 124 -14.67 -12.98 5.54
N GLY A 125 -13.95 -13.21 6.65
CA GLY A 125 -13.09 -12.19 7.26
C GLY A 125 -11.98 -11.69 6.34
N GLN A 126 -11.36 -12.58 5.56
CA GLN A 126 -10.37 -12.21 4.54
C GLN A 126 -11.00 -11.39 3.41
N ALA A 127 -12.16 -11.81 2.91
CA ALA A 127 -12.86 -11.06 1.87
C ALA A 127 -13.27 -9.67 2.33
N ARG A 128 -13.79 -9.54 3.56
CA ARG A 128 -14.14 -8.24 4.16
C ARG A 128 -12.92 -7.34 4.35
N PHE A 129 -11.80 -7.91 4.76
CA PHE A 129 -10.53 -7.17 4.89
C PHE A 129 -10.07 -6.60 3.54
N ILE A 130 -9.99 -7.45 2.50
CA ILE A 130 -9.53 -7.04 1.16
C ILE A 130 -10.48 -6.02 0.53
N LEU A 131 -11.78 -6.27 0.61
CA LEU A 131 -12.84 -5.36 0.16
C LEU A 131 -12.70 -3.98 0.80
N SER A 132 -12.52 -3.94 2.12
CA SER A 132 -12.32 -2.71 2.88
C SER A 132 -11.06 -1.97 2.46
N PHE A 133 -9.96 -2.70 2.24
CA PHE A 133 -8.71 -2.13 1.77
C PHE A 133 -8.88 -1.47 0.40
N LYS A 134 -9.56 -2.15 -0.53
CA LYS A 134 -9.76 -1.64 -1.89
C LYS A 134 -10.63 -0.38 -1.91
N TYR A 135 -11.75 -0.38 -1.20
CA TYR A 135 -12.56 0.85 -1.09
C TYR A 135 -11.81 1.97 -0.38
N PHE A 136 -11.00 1.67 0.66
CA PHE A 136 -10.19 2.66 1.34
C PHE A 136 -9.17 3.33 0.40
N GLU A 137 -8.44 2.56 -0.43
CA GLU A 137 -7.55 3.13 -1.45
C GLU A 137 -8.32 4.06 -2.40
N MET A 138 -9.48 3.64 -2.85
CA MET A 138 -10.28 4.41 -3.80
C MET A 138 -10.79 5.72 -3.19
N ILE A 139 -11.41 5.68 -2.00
CA ILE A 139 -11.93 6.92 -1.39
C ILE A 139 -10.82 7.86 -0.90
N THR A 140 -9.62 7.34 -0.66
CA THR A 140 -8.47 8.15 -0.27
C THR A 140 -7.94 8.97 -1.44
N LEU A 141 -7.89 8.39 -2.64
CA LEU A 141 -7.37 9.06 -3.83
C LEU A 141 -8.45 9.82 -4.61
N TYR A 142 -9.61 9.21 -4.83
CA TYR A 142 -10.65 9.76 -5.71
C TYR A 142 -11.82 10.39 -4.95
N ARG A 143 -11.85 10.32 -3.63
CA ARG A 143 -12.89 10.84 -2.74
C ARG A 143 -14.24 10.14 -2.96
N ASP A 144 -15.06 10.61 -3.92
CA ASP A 144 -16.39 10.06 -4.20
C ASP A 144 -16.29 9.14 -5.42
N VAL A 145 -16.74 7.88 -5.28
CA VAL A 145 -16.60 6.84 -6.30
C VAL A 145 -17.90 6.04 -6.44
N PRO A 146 -18.14 5.33 -7.53
CA PRO A 146 -19.23 4.35 -7.61
C PRO A 146 -19.13 3.34 -6.47
N PHE A 147 -20.26 3.05 -5.84
CA PHE A 147 -20.32 2.15 -4.69
C PHE A 147 -21.40 1.09 -4.87
N PHE A 148 -21.07 -0.14 -4.52
CA PHE A 148 -22.01 -1.25 -4.38
C PHE A 148 -21.60 -2.11 -3.18
N ASP A 149 -22.59 -2.76 -2.56
CA ASP A 149 -22.42 -3.58 -1.36
C ASP A 149 -22.82 -5.06 -1.57
N LYS A 150 -23.01 -5.43 -2.83
CA LYS A 150 -23.38 -6.78 -3.31
C LYS A 150 -22.91 -6.98 -4.75
N VAL A 151 -22.99 -8.20 -5.27
CA VAL A 151 -22.77 -8.47 -6.70
C VAL A 151 -23.92 -7.84 -7.51
N LEU A 152 -23.56 -6.99 -8.45
CA LEU A 152 -24.53 -6.35 -9.34
C LEU A 152 -24.56 -7.04 -10.71
N PRO A 153 -25.77 -7.24 -11.29
CA PRO A 153 -25.88 -7.63 -12.69
C PRO A 153 -25.39 -6.48 -13.59
N LEU A 154 -24.96 -6.82 -14.80
CA LEU A 154 -24.42 -5.84 -15.75
C LEU A 154 -25.36 -4.67 -16.02
N SER A 155 -26.67 -4.93 -16.06
CA SER A 155 -27.72 -3.92 -16.27
C SER A 155 -27.79 -2.85 -15.15
N GLU A 156 -27.24 -3.13 -13.96
CA GLU A 156 -27.25 -2.24 -12.79
C GLU A 156 -25.85 -1.67 -12.49
N SER A 157 -24.85 -1.96 -13.32
CA SER A 157 -23.44 -1.60 -13.05
C SER A 157 -23.09 -0.14 -13.38
N ASP A 158 -23.95 0.58 -14.08
CA ASP A 158 -23.75 2.00 -14.43
C ASP A 158 -24.16 2.91 -13.25
N LEU A 159 -23.28 3.02 -12.26
CA LEU A 159 -23.52 3.71 -11.01
C LEU A 159 -22.98 5.15 -11.02
N PRO A 160 -23.70 6.11 -10.44
CA PRO A 160 -23.14 7.42 -10.11
C PRO A 160 -22.12 7.33 -8.96
N LYS A 161 -21.42 8.43 -8.71
CA LYS A 161 -20.57 8.56 -7.52
C LYS A 161 -21.43 8.53 -6.24
N THR A 162 -20.92 7.83 -5.25
CA THR A 162 -21.44 7.85 -3.87
C THR A 162 -20.50 8.68 -3.01
N ASN A 163 -21.05 9.45 -2.08
CA ASN A 163 -20.27 10.27 -1.18
C ASN A 163 -19.32 9.42 -0.33
N LYS A 164 -18.08 9.87 -0.19
CA LYS A 164 -17.02 9.23 0.58
C LYS A 164 -17.48 8.79 1.97
N SER A 165 -18.29 9.60 2.67
CA SER A 165 -18.74 9.30 4.04
C SER A 165 -19.59 8.03 4.13
N VAL A 166 -20.41 7.75 3.14
CA VAL A 166 -21.24 6.51 3.09
C VAL A 166 -20.34 5.29 2.93
N ILE A 167 -19.36 5.38 2.02
CA ILE A 167 -18.39 4.29 1.79
C ILE A 167 -17.50 4.08 3.02
N LEU A 168 -17.10 5.16 3.69
CA LEU A 168 -16.32 5.09 4.92
C LEU A 168 -17.04 4.29 6.02
N GLU A 169 -18.31 4.58 6.28
CA GLU A 169 -19.07 3.82 7.28
C GLU A 169 -19.24 2.34 6.89
N PHE A 170 -19.40 2.08 5.60
CA PHE A 170 -19.41 0.71 5.09
C PHE A 170 -18.06 -0.01 5.34
N ILE A 171 -16.93 0.65 5.05
CA ILE A 171 -15.57 0.11 5.31
C ILE A 171 -15.41 -0.23 6.79
N ILE A 172 -15.77 0.69 7.69
CA ILE A 172 -15.65 0.49 9.14
C ILE A 172 -16.47 -0.72 9.58
N LYS A 173 -17.72 -0.82 9.12
CA LYS A 173 -18.60 -1.98 9.41
C LYS A 173 -17.99 -3.30 8.92
N GLN A 174 -17.42 -3.33 7.70
CA GLN A 174 -16.79 -4.54 7.17
C GLN A 174 -15.55 -4.93 7.98
N LEU A 175 -14.76 -3.95 8.41
CA LEU A 175 -13.59 -4.21 9.26
C LEU A 175 -14.00 -4.70 10.66
N ASP A 176 -15.09 -4.20 11.24
CA ASP A 176 -15.61 -4.70 12.51
C ASP A 176 -16.01 -6.19 12.43
N LEU A 177 -16.65 -6.57 11.34
CA LEU A 177 -16.95 -7.97 11.08
C LEU A 177 -15.66 -8.79 10.88
N ALA A 178 -14.71 -8.31 10.08
CA ALA A 178 -13.44 -9.00 9.86
C ALA A 178 -12.65 -9.21 11.16
N ILE A 179 -12.66 -8.24 12.07
CA ILE A 179 -12.02 -8.34 13.40
C ILE A 179 -12.59 -9.49 14.23
N THR A 180 -13.88 -9.79 14.09
CA THR A 180 -14.54 -10.90 14.81
C THR A 180 -14.34 -12.25 14.11
N GLU A 181 -14.20 -12.25 12.79
CA GLU A 181 -14.12 -13.44 11.94
C GLU A 181 -12.68 -13.97 11.77
N LEU A 182 -11.68 -13.08 11.79
CA LEU A 182 -10.29 -13.45 11.55
C LEU A 182 -9.60 -13.98 12.81
N PRO A 183 -8.71 -14.99 12.67
CA PRO A 183 -7.88 -15.45 13.77
C PRO A 183 -6.80 -14.43 14.13
N VAL A 184 -6.27 -14.53 15.35
CA VAL A 184 -5.14 -13.71 15.81
C VAL A 184 -3.85 -14.05 15.04
N SER A 185 -3.67 -15.30 14.68
CA SER A 185 -2.52 -15.79 13.91
C SER A 185 -2.89 -16.95 12.99
N TRP A 186 -2.12 -17.12 11.94
CA TRP A 186 -2.18 -18.29 11.04
C TRP A 186 -0.92 -19.13 11.21
N SER A 187 -0.97 -20.41 10.87
CA SER A 187 0.14 -21.34 10.97
C SER A 187 0.34 -22.13 9.67
N GLY A 188 1.54 -22.69 9.50
CA GLY A 188 1.87 -23.53 8.34
C GLY A 188 1.72 -22.80 7.00
N SER A 189 1.08 -23.44 6.04
CA SER A 189 0.84 -22.87 4.68
C SER A 189 -0.12 -21.69 4.64
N GLU A 190 -0.85 -21.43 5.73
CA GLU A 190 -1.78 -20.30 5.84
C GLU A 190 -1.09 -19.01 6.37
N SER A 191 0.18 -19.10 6.75
CA SER A 191 0.94 -17.94 7.24
C SER A 191 0.98 -16.80 6.20
N GLY A 192 0.84 -15.55 6.68
CA GLY A 192 0.84 -14.36 5.82
C GLY A 192 -0.53 -13.89 5.35
N ARG A 193 -1.61 -14.61 5.66
CA ARG A 193 -2.98 -14.15 5.45
C ARG A 193 -3.35 -13.05 6.43
N ALA A 194 -4.36 -12.26 6.08
CA ALA A 194 -4.90 -11.23 6.97
C ALA A 194 -5.34 -11.84 8.32
N THR A 195 -4.91 -11.20 9.40
CA THR A 195 -5.22 -11.58 10.78
C THR A 195 -6.19 -10.58 11.40
N LYS A 196 -6.70 -10.90 12.60
CA LYS A 196 -7.42 -9.92 13.43
C LYS A 196 -6.60 -8.64 13.63
N GLY A 197 -5.29 -8.77 13.86
CA GLY A 197 -4.40 -7.62 13.99
C GLY A 197 -4.26 -6.80 12.72
N ALA A 198 -4.26 -7.45 11.54
CA ALA A 198 -4.26 -6.75 10.26
C ALA A 198 -5.56 -5.94 10.05
N ALA A 199 -6.72 -6.51 10.41
CA ALA A 199 -8.01 -5.81 10.31
C ALA A 199 -8.09 -4.62 11.27
N LEU A 200 -7.61 -4.75 12.51
CA LEU A 200 -7.49 -3.66 13.48
C LEU A 200 -6.54 -2.55 13.01
N ALA A 201 -5.35 -2.91 12.47
CA ALA A 201 -4.38 -1.96 11.96
C ALA A 201 -4.91 -1.20 10.74
N LEU A 202 -5.62 -1.90 9.82
CA LEU A 202 -6.28 -1.22 8.70
C LEU A 202 -7.40 -0.30 9.20
N LYS A 203 -8.19 -0.72 10.19
CA LYS A 203 -9.23 0.13 10.79
C LYS A 203 -8.62 1.40 11.41
N ALA A 204 -7.50 1.27 12.14
CA ALA A 204 -6.78 2.41 12.69
C ALA A 204 -6.33 3.38 11.58
N ARG A 205 -5.76 2.87 10.48
CA ARG A 205 -5.34 3.68 9.33
C ARG A 205 -6.52 4.36 8.64
N VAL A 206 -7.63 3.65 8.41
CA VAL A 206 -8.86 4.20 7.83
C VAL A 206 -9.40 5.36 8.67
N LEU A 207 -9.50 5.17 9.97
CA LEU A 207 -10.00 6.17 10.91
C LEU A 207 -9.06 7.38 11.00
N LEU A 208 -7.74 7.14 11.11
CA LEU A 208 -6.71 8.18 11.12
C LEU A 208 -6.76 9.06 9.87
N TYR A 209 -6.94 8.46 8.68
CA TYR A 209 -7.00 9.18 7.39
C TYR A 209 -8.30 9.97 7.21
N ASN A 210 -9.26 9.79 8.09
CA ASN A 210 -10.55 10.48 8.09
C ASN A 210 -10.81 11.28 9.37
N ASP A 211 -9.76 11.68 10.09
CA ASP A 211 -9.77 12.58 11.26
C ASP A 211 -10.61 12.05 12.44
N ARG A 212 -10.85 10.73 12.50
CA ARG A 212 -11.55 10.07 13.62
C ARG A 212 -10.55 9.65 14.69
N TRP A 213 -9.98 10.64 15.37
CA TRP A 213 -8.78 10.50 16.18
C TRP A 213 -8.93 9.54 17.36
N GLU A 214 -9.97 9.67 18.18
CA GLU A 214 -10.20 8.79 19.35
C GLU A 214 -10.39 7.33 18.92
N GLU A 215 -11.14 7.11 17.86
CA GLU A 215 -11.40 5.76 17.34
C GLU A 215 -10.15 5.16 16.70
N ALA A 216 -9.35 5.97 16.01
CA ALA A 216 -8.07 5.55 15.43
C ALA A 216 -7.09 5.14 16.54
N ALA A 217 -6.95 5.94 17.59
CA ALA A 217 -6.12 5.62 18.75
C ALA A 217 -6.59 4.34 19.44
N SER A 218 -7.91 4.18 19.60
CA SER A 218 -8.50 2.96 20.19
C SER A 218 -8.20 1.70 19.33
N ALA A 219 -8.36 1.79 18.02
CA ALA A 219 -8.09 0.66 17.11
C ALA A 219 -6.59 0.29 17.11
N ALA A 220 -5.69 1.28 17.07
CA ALA A 220 -4.25 1.06 17.17
C ALA A 220 -3.87 0.44 18.53
N LYS A 221 -4.45 0.94 19.63
CA LYS A 221 -4.24 0.37 20.97
C LYS A 221 -4.69 -1.08 21.04
N GLN A 222 -5.81 -1.45 20.42
CA GLN A 222 -6.26 -2.85 20.36
C GLN A 222 -5.27 -3.76 19.64
N VAL A 223 -4.54 -3.28 18.61
CA VAL A 223 -3.44 -4.06 17.99
C VAL A 223 -2.32 -4.28 19.00
N MET A 224 -1.93 -3.22 19.73
CA MET A 224 -0.89 -3.30 20.76
C MET A 224 -1.27 -4.30 21.87
N ASP A 225 -2.53 -4.26 22.29
CA ASP A 225 -3.07 -5.12 23.37
C ASP A 225 -3.22 -6.59 22.98
N LEU A 226 -3.15 -6.95 21.69
CA LEU A 226 -3.09 -8.35 21.28
C LEU A 226 -1.84 -9.06 21.82
N GLY A 227 -0.74 -8.32 22.06
CA GLY A 227 0.49 -8.85 22.64
C GLY A 227 1.24 -9.85 21.74
N VAL A 228 0.89 -9.92 20.44
CA VAL A 228 1.50 -10.85 19.48
C VAL A 228 2.48 -10.15 18.53
N TYR A 229 2.47 -8.83 18.51
CA TYR A 229 3.35 -7.99 17.70
C TYR A 229 4.37 -7.27 18.56
N GLU A 230 5.58 -7.10 18.04
CA GLU A 230 6.66 -6.37 18.69
C GLU A 230 7.59 -5.75 17.64
N LEU A 231 8.31 -4.69 17.98
CA LEU A 231 9.35 -4.15 17.11
C LEU A 231 10.48 -5.19 16.98
N HIS A 232 10.92 -5.44 15.75
CA HIS A 232 12.08 -6.30 15.52
C HIS A 232 13.34 -5.58 15.99
N PRO A 233 14.26 -6.24 16.72
CA PRO A 233 15.44 -5.59 17.29
C PRO A 233 16.31 -4.87 16.26
N SER A 234 16.37 -5.38 15.04
CA SER A 234 17.14 -4.79 13.94
C SER A 234 16.19 -4.18 12.89
N TYR A 235 16.21 -2.86 12.76
CA TYR A 235 15.42 -2.15 11.75
C TYR A 235 15.66 -2.66 10.34
N ASN A 236 16.93 -2.92 9.99
CA ASN A 236 17.30 -3.29 8.61
C ASN A 236 16.82 -4.69 8.23
N GLU A 237 16.80 -5.63 9.17
CA GLU A 237 16.51 -7.03 8.86
C GLU A 237 15.10 -7.29 8.35
N ILE A 238 14.12 -6.50 8.78
CA ILE A 238 12.72 -6.64 8.32
C ILE A 238 12.52 -6.34 6.82
N PHE A 239 13.56 -5.85 6.15
CA PHE A 239 13.58 -5.55 4.71
C PHE A 239 14.53 -6.45 3.92
N LEU A 240 14.94 -7.58 4.50
CA LEU A 240 15.82 -8.57 3.87
C LEU A 240 15.06 -9.85 3.53
N THR A 241 15.48 -10.53 2.46
CA THR A 241 14.86 -11.79 2.03
C THR A 241 14.96 -12.91 3.06
N SER A 242 16.03 -12.91 3.87
CA SER A 242 16.25 -13.87 4.94
C SER A 242 15.24 -13.78 6.08
N PHE A 243 14.56 -12.64 6.22
CA PHE A 243 13.57 -12.36 7.27
C PHE A 243 12.12 -12.34 6.76
N ASN A 244 11.86 -12.70 5.51
CA ASN A 244 10.51 -12.83 4.99
C ASN A 244 9.66 -13.71 5.92
N ASN A 245 8.57 -13.16 6.47
CA ASN A 245 7.64 -13.82 7.40
C ASN A 245 8.26 -14.32 8.74
N ALA A 246 9.51 -13.97 9.06
CA ALA A 246 10.21 -14.44 10.25
C ALA A 246 10.20 -13.42 11.42
N THR A 247 9.45 -12.32 11.29
CA THR A 247 9.42 -11.26 12.30
C THR A 247 8.00 -11.00 12.81
N LYS A 248 7.87 -10.69 14.09
CA LYS A 248 6.60 -10.28 14.71
C LYS A 248 6.25 -8.80 14.41
N GLU A 249 7.15 -8.03 13.83
CA GLU A 249 6.87 -6.65 13.45
C GLU A 249 5.95 -6.55 12.23
N VAL A 250 6.08 -7.48 11.27
CA VAL A 250 5.26 -7.47 10.06
C VAL A 250 3.88 -8.06 10.35
N ILE A 251 2.86 -7.22 10.28
CA ILE A 251 1.46 -7.59 10.49
C ILE A 251 0.85 -8.17 9.22
N LEU A 252 1.16 -7.55 8.08
CA LEU A 252 0.75 -8.01 6.75
C LEU A 252 1.77 -7.55 5.70
N ALA A 253 2.15 -8.46 4.82
CA ALA A 253 3.00 -8.17 3.68
C ALA A 253 2.45 -8.77 2.39
N HIS A 254 2.74 -8.13 1.26
CA HIS A 254 2.63 -8.77 -0.04
C HIS A 254 3.82 -9.73 -0.19
N GLN A 255 3.50 -11.01 -0.27
CA GLN A 255 4.51 -12.06 -0.24
C GLN A 255 5.08 -12.33 -1.64
N TYR A 256 6.38 -12.47 -1.69
CA TYR A 256 7.12 -12.86 -2.88
C TYR A 256 7.85 -14.17 -2.64
N ALA A 257 8.14 -14.90 -3.70
CA ALA A 257 8.80 -16.20 -3.62
C ALA A 257 9.91 -16.30 -4.67
N LYS A 258 11.09 -16.76 -4.24
CA LYS A 258 12.25 -16.95 -5.11
C LYS A 258 11.86 -17.80 -6.34
N ASP A 259 12.27 -17.34 -7.51
CA ASP A 259 12.10 -18.00 -8.82
C ASP A 259 10.63 -18.25 -9.25
N LEU A 260 9.63 -17.92 -8.41
CA LEU A 260 8.21 -18.12 -8.70
C LEU A 260 7.45 -16.81 -8.85
N TYR A 261 7.61 -15.90 -7.91
CA TYR A 261 6.91 -14.62 -7.89
C TYR A 261 7.83 -13.56 -7.32
N THR A 262 8.41 -12.76 -8.17
CA THR A 262 9.46 -11.79 -7.85
C THR A 262 9.05 -10.38 -8.29
N HIS A 263 9.81 -9.37 -7.86
CA HIS A 263 9.64 -7.99 -8.27
C HIS A 263 10.98 -7.35 -8.68
N THR A 264 10.90 -6.18 -9.27
CA THR A 264 12.04 -5.47 -9.87
C THR A 264 12.41 -4.17 -9.13
N LEU A 265 12.11 -4.07 -7.83
CA LEU A 265 12.37 -2.87 -7.04
C LEU A 265 13.85 -2.44 -7.06
N CYS A 266 14.76 -3.41 -7.23
CA CYS A 266 16.19 -3.15 -7.45
C CYS A 266 16.49 -2.22 -8.64
N PHE A 267 15.67 -2.23 -9.67
CA PHE A 267 15.82 -1.28 -10.78
C PHE A 267 15.45 0.15 -10.34
N ALA A 268 14.37 0.28 -9.59
CA ALA A 268 13.91 1.59 -9.16
C ALA A 268 14.86 2.25 -8.15
N TYR A 269 15.36 1.48 -7.20
CA TYR A 269 16.16 1.94 -6.07
C TYR A 269 17.67 1.87 -6.31
N GLY A 270 18.11 1.01 -7.23
CA GLY A 270 19.53 0.80 -7.50
C GLY A 270 20.16 1.86 -8.41
N TYR A 271 21.44 2.10 -8.22
CA TYR A 271 22.26 2.90 -9.12
C TYR A 271 22.73 2.09 -10.35
N TYR A 272 23.19 2.77 -11.37
CA TYR A 272 23.43 2.17 -12.68
C TYR A 272 24.45 1.01 -12.66
N THR A 273 25.54 1.13 -11.88
CA THR A 273 26.59 0.10 -11.81
C THR A 273 26.08 -1.24 -11.29
N ILE A 274 25.07 -1.25 -10.41
CA ILE A 274 24.40 -2.49 -9.95
C ILE A 274 23.21 -2.90 -10.83
N GLY A 275 22.98 -2.21 -11.95
CA GLY A 275 21.89 -2.50 -12.89
C GLY A 275 20.61 -1.73 -12.63
N GLY A 276 20.63 -0.72 -11.78
CA GLY A 276 19.48 0.14 -11.49
C GLY A 276 19.18 1.13 -12.62
N THR A 277 17.98 1.70 -12.59
CA THR A 277 17.48 2.69 -13.55
C THR A 277 17.25 4.07 -12.92
N SER A 278 17.52 4.21 -11.63
CA SER A 278 17.35 5.49 -10.91
C SER A 278 15.91 6.02 -11.01
N SER A 279 14.91 5.12 -10.89
CA SER A 279 13.51 5.48 -11.10
C SER A 279 12.81 6.02 -9.85
N SER A 280 13.46 5.95 -8.68
CA SER A 280 13.00 6.58 -7.43
C SER A 280 14.21 7.03 -6.63
N LEU A 281 14.42 8.32 -6.57
CA LEU A 281 15.61 8.93 -5.99
C LEU A 281 15.22 9.80 -4.80
N PRO A 282 15.77 9.54 -3.59
CA PRO A 282 15.56 10.38 -2.41
C PRO A 282 15.96 11.84 -2.67
N LEU A 283 15.14 12.75 -2.15
CA LEU A 283 15.38 14.19 -2.20
C LEU A 283 16.02 14.71 -0.91
N PRO A 284 16.68 15.86 -0.96
CA PRO A 284 17.23 16.53 0.24
C PRO A 284 16.20 16.70 1.35
N ALA A 285 14.92 16.93 1.00
CA ALA A 285 13.85 17.09 1.98
C ALA A 285 13.67 15.84 2.88
N LEU A 286 13.76 14.63 2.32
CA LEU A 286 13.72 13.39 3.09
C LEU A 286 15.03 13.16 3.85
N VAL A 287 16.17 13.23 3.15
CA VAL A 287 17.47 12.87 3.71
C VAL A 287 17.87 13.81 4.87
N ASN A 288 17.51 15.08 4.78
CA ASN A 288 17.77 16.07 5.82
C ASN A 288 16.78 15.98 7.01
N SER A 289 15.68 15.21 6.89
CA SER A 289 14.76 14.96 8.01
C SER A 289 15.31 14.00 9.05
N TYR A 290 16.35 13.24 8.71
CA TYR A 290 17.08 12.40 9.67
C TYR A 290 17.89 13.30 10.60
N GLU A 291 17.70 13.13 11.89
CA GLU A 291 18.45 13.85 12.93
C GLU A 291 19.93 13.40 12.97
N CYS A 292 20.73 14.11 13.72
CA CYS A 292 22.03 13.60 14.16
C CYS A 292 21.85 12.60 15.32
N ILE A 293 22.89 11.83 15.60
CA ILE A 293 22.88 10.77 16.63
C ILE A 293 22.60 11.31 18.05
N ASP A 294 22.76 12.60 18.26
CA ASP A 294 22.40 13.30 19.50
C ASP A 294 20.90 13.63 19.62
N GLY A 295 20.09 13.27 18.63
CA GLY A 295 18.64 13.52 18.59
C GLY A 295 18.25 14.95 18.21
N LEU A 296 19.19 15.73 17.67
CA LEU A 296 18.94 17.08 17.19
C LEU A 296 18.84 17.14 15.66
N PRO A 297 17.98 18.00 15.11
CA PRO A 297 17.98 18.29 13.69
C PRO A 297 19.37 18.77 13.21
N ILE A 298 19.70 18.52 11.93
CA ILE A 298 20.99 18.95 11.32
C ILE A 298 21.25 20.45 11.45
N SER A 299 20.22 21.27 11.58
CA SER A 299 20.33 22.72 11.78
C SER A 299 20.70 23.13 13.22
N GLU A 300 20.54 22.23 14.18
CA GLU A 300 20.72 22.49 15.62
C GLU A 300 21.90 21.69 16.20
N SER A 301 22.23 20.55 15.60
CA SER A 301 23.25 19.64 16.12
C SER A 301 24.68 20.17 15.90
N PRO A 302 25.51 20.23 16.95
CA PRO A 302 26.92 20.56 16.81
C PRO A 302 27.75 19.43 16.15
N LEU A 303 27.14 18.24 15.98
CA LEU A 303 27.79 17.08 15.36
C LEU A 303 27.69 17.11 13.83
N TYR A 304 26.84 17.99 13.25
CA TYR A 304 26.65 18.06 11.82
C TYR A 304 27.79 18.83 11.13
N ASP A 305 28.41 18.19 10.15
CA ASP A 305 29.42 18.81 9.30
C ASP A 305 28.92 18.87 7.85
N PRO A 306 28.70 20.07 7.26
CA PRO A 306 28.26 20.20 5.86
C PRO A 306 29.25 19.62 4.83
N LEU A 307 30.53 19.44 5.18
CA LEU A 307 31.54 18.78 4.33
C LEU A 307 31.49 17.26 4.43
N LYS A 308 30.84 16.73 5.48
CA LYS A 308 30.61 15.32 5.73
C LYS A 308 29.15 15.08 6.09
N PRO A 309 28.20 15.41 5.21
CA PRO A 309 26.78 15.51 5.54
C PRO A 309 26.13 14.17 5.91
N TRP A 310 26.85 13.07 5.74
CA TRP A 310 26.40 11.70 6.02
C TRP A 310 26.87 11.16 7.38
N ASP A 311 27.86 11.83 8.01
CA ASP A 311 28.41 11.40 9.29
C ASP A 311 27.52 11.83 10.45
N ASN A 312 27.59 11.09 11.56
CA ASN A 312 26.87 11.37 12.82
C ASN A 312 25.36 11.48 12.69
N ARG A 313 24.76 10.79 11.71
CA ARG A 313 23.31 10.79 11.48
C ARG A 313 22.62 9.66 12.26
N ASP A 314 21.30 9.77 12.39
CA ASP A 314 20.42 8.68 12.83
C ASP A 314 20.87 7.35 12.19
N PRO A 315 21.06 6.26 12.95
CA PRO A 315 21.55 5.00 12.40
C PRO A 315 20.71 4.46 11.24
N ARG A 316 19.39 4.75 11.19
CA ARG A 316 18.52 4.38 10.06
C ARG A 316 18.91 5.04 8.75
N PHE A 317 19.68 6.13 8.79
CA PHE A 317 20.15 6.83 7.59
C PHE A 317 20.90 5.88 6.64
N HIS A 318 21.97 5.25 7.12
CA HIS A 318 22.76 4.32 6.29
C HIS A 318 22.06 2.97 6.05
N MET A 319 21.01 2.65 6.81
CA MET A 319 20.16 1.50 6.54
C MET A 319 19.16 1.78 5.40
N ASN A 320 18.77 3.03 5.23
CA ASN A 320 17.80 3.44 4.21
C ASN A 320 18.43 3.95 2.93
N PHE A 321 19.64 4.53 2.98
CA PHE A 321 20.25 5.20 1.85
C PHE A 321 21.61 4.64 1.46
N ILE A 322 21.94 4.81 0.18
CA ILE A 322 23.27 4.65 -0.40
C ILE A 322 23.71 6.05 -0.81
N VAL A 323 24.81 6.50 -0.24
CA VAL A 323 25.40 7.81 -0.52
C VAL A 323 26.68 7.67 -1.36
N PRO A 324 27.19 8.75 -1.95
CA PRO A 324 28.43 8.73 -2.73
C PRO A 324 29.56 8.00 -2.04
N PHE A 325 30.23 7.13 -2.81
CA PHE A 325 31.38 6.30 -2.42
C PHE A 325 31.11 5.09 -1.53
N GLU A 326 29.85 4.87 -1.12
CA GLU A 326 29.45 3.59 -0.51
C GLU A 326 29.33 2.45 -1.52
N SER A 327 29.19 1.23 -1.02
CA SER A 327 29.09 0.02 -1.84
C SER A 327 27.89 -0.83 -1.46
N ILE A 328 27.32 -1.50 -2.47
CA ILE A 328 26.36 -2.62 -2.31
C ILE A 328 26.90 -3.80 -3.12
N GLY A 329 26.86 -5.00 -2.54
CA GLY A 329 27.34 -6.22 -3.21
C GLY A 329 28.77 -6.10 -3.76
N GLY A 330 29.65 -5.34 -3.11
CA GLY A 330 31.02 -5.10 -3.55
C GLY A 330 31.18 -4.10 -4.71
N GLN A 331 30.08 -3.53 -5.22
CA GLN A 331 30.12 -2.50 -6.27
C GLN A 331 30.04 -1.11 -5.64
N LYS A 332 31.07 -0.30 -5.89
CA LYS A 332 31.14 1.08 -5.38
C LYS A 332 30.24 2.01 -6.20
N TYR A 333 29.44 2.81 -5.51
CA TYR A 333 28.73 3.94 -6.09
C TYR A 333 29.68 5.14 -6.22
N ASP A 334 29.96 5.58 -7.44
CA ASP A 334 30.83 6.74 -7.70
C ASP A 334 30.14 7.68 -8.72
N PRO A 335 29.46 8.74 -8.23
CA PRO A 335 28.76 9.69 -9.09
C PRO A 335 29.69 10.66 -9.84
N VAL A 336 31.01 10.54 -9.66
CA VAL A 336 32.01 11.47 -10.25
C VAL A 336 32.77 10.82 -11.40
N ASN A 337 33.23 9.55 -11.22
CA ASN A 337 34.25 8.97 -12.07
C ASN A 337 33.82 7.71 -12.84
N ASN A 338 32.59 7.23 -12.68
CA ASN A 338 32.13 6.00 -13.33
C ASN A 338 30.75 6.15 -14.00
N LYS A 339 30.09 5.02 -14.31
CA LYS A 339 28.77 4.96 -14.94
C LYS A 339 27.66 5.68 -14.15
N ASP A 340 27.86 5.84 -12.84
CA ASP A 340 26.93 6.50 -11.93
C ASP A 340 27.24 8.01 -11.85
N ASP A 341 27.64 8.58 -12.96
CA ASP A 341 27.97 9.98 -13.03
C ASP A 341 26.80 10.88 -12.63
N LYS A 342 27.11 12.13 -12.40
CA LYS A 342 26.16 13.16 -12.00
C LYS A 342 24.93 13.27 -12.91
N ASN A 343 24.95 12.81 -14.16
CA ASN A 343 23.80 12.91 -15.08
C ASN A 343 22.82 11.76 -14.86
N ALA A 344 23.31 10.55 -14.54
CA ALA A 344 22.48 9.41 -14.15
C ALA A 344 21.94 9.57 -12.72
N ALA A 345 22.79 10.03 -11.80
CA ALA A 345 22.48 10.19 -10.38
C ALA A 345 21.88 11.58 -10.06
N LYS A 346 20.68 11.86 -10.54
CA LYS A 346 20.05 13.20 -10.45
C LYS A 346 20.11 13.84 -9.06
N THR A 347 19.93 13.07 -7.98
CA THR A 347 19.93 13.55 -6.59
C THR A 347 21.18 13.19 -5.81
N TYR A 348 22.03 12.31 -6.32
CA TYR A 348 23.22 11.72 -5.68
C TYR A 348 22.96 10.78 -4.50
N VAL A 349 21.72 10.44 -4.18
CA VAL A 349 21.36 9.50 -3.12
C VAL A 349 20.40 8.45 -3.67
N TYR A 350 20.54 7.21 -3.23
CA TYR A 350 19.71 6.08 -3.60
C TYR A 350 19.13 5.42 -2.38
N PHE A 351 18.05 4.63 -2.54
CA PHE A 351 17.56 3.77 -1.47
C PHE A 351 18.42 2.51 -1.32
N ARG A 352 18.71 2.14 -0.09
CA ARG A 352 19.27 0.85 0.30
C ARG A 352 18.18 -0.10 0.79
N LYS A 353 17.15 0.44 1.40
CA LYS A 353 16.02 -0.31 1.95
C LYS A 353 15.43 -1.25 0.90
N TYR A 354 15.09 -2.47 1.27
CA TYR A 354 14.65 -3.57 0.42
C TYR A 354 15.68 -4.14 -0.58
N ILE A 355 16.78 -3.47 -0.82
CA ILE A 355 17.79 -3.95 -1.80
C ILE A 355 19.14 -4.24 -1.14
N ALA A 356 19.23 -4.24 0.20
CA ALA A 356 20.49 -4.38 0.94
C ALA A 356 21.20 -5.72 0.71
N ASP A 357 20.47 -6.83 0.50
CA ASP A 357 21.04 -8.14 0.14
C ASP A 357 21.24 -8.32 -1.37
N MET A 358 21.06 -7.28 -2.16
CA MET A 358 21.26 -7.35 -3.59
C MET A 358 22.74 -7.44 -3.94
N TYR A 359 23.06 -8.34 -4.86
CA TYR A 359 24.38 -8.44 -5.49
C TYR A 359 24.35 -7.84 -6.89
N SER A 360 25.52 -7.43 -7.39
CA SER A 360 25.62 -6.92 -8.77
C SER A 360 24.95 -7.87 -9.77
N GLN A 361 24.13 -7.34 -10.65
CA GLN A 361 23.37 -8.07 -11.69
C GLN A 361 22.14 -8.86 -11.20
N GLN A 362 21.79 -8.86 -9.93
CA GLN A 362 20.53 -9.45 -9.49
C GLN A 362 19.35 -8.55 -9.91
N ARG A 363 18.49 -9.07 -10.78
CA ARG A 363 17.39 -8.32 -11.41
C ARG A 363 16.02 -8.68 -10.87
N SER A 364 15.92 -9.71 -10.06
CA SER A 364 14.67 -10.20 -9.47
C SER A 364 14.83 -10.34 -7.97
N LEU A 365 13.98 -9.65 -7.22
CA LEU A 365 13.93 -9.71 -5.77
C LEU A 365 12.69 -10.47 -5.32
N TRP A 366 12.78 -11.09 -4.14
CA TRP A 366 11.67 -11.77 -3.49
C TRP A 366 11.50 -11.33 -2.03
N VAL A 367 12.10 -10.19 -1.67
CA VAL A 367 11.82 -9.57 -0.36
C VAL A 367 10.36 -9.14 -0.30
N ASN A 368 9.67 -9.46 0.79
CA ASN A 368 8.27 -9.11 0.95
C ASN A 368 8.09 -7.59 1.04
N TRP A 369 7.00 -7.08 0.46
CA TRP A 369 6.61 -5.68 0.63
C TRP A 369 5.70 -5.53 1.84
N ASN A 370 6.15 -4.79 2.85
CA ASN A 370 5.41 -4.60 4.09
C ASN A 370 4.24 -3.63 3.86
N ILE A 371 3.00 -4.10 4.08
CA ILE A 371 1.76 -3.32 3.94
C ILE A 371 1.37 -2.69 5.27
N LEU A 372 1.45 -3.49 6.33
CA LEU A 372 1.15 -3.11 7.72
C LEU A 372 2.25 -3.67 8.62
N ARG A 373 2.87 -2.82 9.41
CA ARG A 373 3.87 -3.24 10.41
C ARG A 373 3.67 -2.52 11.74
N TYR A 374 4.21 -3.11 12.81
CA TYR A 374 3.93 -2.67 14.17
C TYR A 374 4.42 -1.23 14.45
N ALA A 375 5.56 -0.83 13.90
CA ALA A 375 6.02 0.56 14.01
C ALA A 375 5.02 1.57 13.42
N ASP A 376 4.35 1.25 12.29
CA ASP A 376 3.29 2.11 11.77
C ASP A 376 2.09 2.18 12.71
N VAL A 377 1.74 1.07 13.38
CA VAL A 377 0.66 1.06 14.40
C VAL A 377 1.00 1.97 15.57
N LEU A 378 2.24 1.90 16.08
CA LEU A 378 2.72 2.77 17.17
C LEU A 378 2.65 4.25 16.77
N LEU A 379 3.06 4.58 15.54
CA LEU A 379 3.01 5.94 15.01
C LEU A 379 1.57 6.42 14.75
N MET A 380 0.68 5.54 14.28
CA MET A 380 -0.75 5.85 14.15
C MET A 380 -1.38 6.11 15.52
N TYR A 381 -1.04 5.32 16.54
CA TYR A 381 -1.47 5.56 17.91
C TYR A 381 -0.98 6.91 18.43
N ALA A 382 0.32 7.20 18.29
CA ALA A 382 0.92 8.45 18.76
C ALA A 382 0.26 9.67 18.10
N GLU A 383 0.07 9.64 16.79
CA GLU A 383 -0.55 10.73 16.04
C GLU A 383 -2.01 10.90 16.46
N ALA A 384 -2.82 9.84 16.41
CA ALA A 384 -4.23 9.89 16.74
C ALA A 384 -4.47 10.36 18.17
N LYS A 385 -3.68 9.86 19.12
CA LYS A 385 -3.78 10.23 20.53
C LYS A 385 -3.41 11.70 20.75
N ASN A 386 -2.31 12.17 20.13
CA ASN A 386 -1.93 13.58 20.21
C ASN A 386 -2.99 14.51 19.58
N GLU A 387 -3.61 14.10 18.47
CA GLU A 387 -4.68 14.88 17.85
C GLU A 387 -5.96 14.89 18.68
N ALA A 388 -6.26 13.81 19.39
CA ALA A 388 -7.44 13.73 20.27
C ALA A 388 -7.27 14.52 21.55
N THR A 389 -6.17 14.32 22.29
CA THR A 389 -6.02 14.79 23.68
C THR A 389 -4.85 15.74 23.90
N GLY A 390 -3.89 15.83 22.96
CA GLY A 390 -2.61 16.52 23.19
C GLY A 390 -1.57 15.61 23.86
N PRO A 391 -0.45 16.18 24.34
CA PRO A 391 0.65 15.39 24.90
C PRO A 391 0.22 14.55 26.12
N GLU A 392 0.56 13.27 26.07
CA GLU A 392 0.40 12.30 27.16
C GLU A 392 1.62 11.35 27.19
N GLU A 393 1.97 10.80 28.37
CA GLU A 393 3.12 9.93 28.54
C GLU A 393 3.09 8.73 27.60
N SER A 394 1.95 8.11 27.37
CA SER A 394 1.78 6.99 26.45
C SER A 394 2.20 7.29 25.01
N ILE A 395 2.20 8.55 24.58
CA ILE A 395 2.68 8.98 23.25
C ILE A 395 4.21 8.98 23.21
N TYR A 396 4.83 9.52 24.26
CA TYR A 396 6.28 9.53 24.39
C TYR A 396 6.83 8.10 24.49
N ASP A 397 6.17 7.23 25.27
CA ASP A 397 6.57 5.83 25.44
C ASP A 397 6.64 5.06 24.09
N VAL A 398 5.67 5.26 23.20
CA VAL A 398 5.69 4.57 21.91
C VAL A 398 6.71 5.19 20.94
N LEU A 399 6.96 6.49 21.03
CA LEU A 399 8.03 7.13 20.24
C LEU A 399 9.41 6.67 20.72
N ASP A 400 9.61 6.58 22.04
CA ASP A 400 10.86 6.12 22.64
C ASP A 400 11.17 4.67 22.28
N GLN A 401 10.16 3.78 22.22
CA GLN A 401 10.35 2.41 21.74
C GLN A 401 10.92 2.36 20.31
N ILE A 402 10.41 3.21 19.40
CA ILE A 402 10.90 3.29 18.01
C ILE A 402 12.32 3.86 17.99
N ARG A 403 12.56 4.91 18.73
CA ARG A 403 13.85 5.61 18.80
C ARG A 403 14.94 4.75 19.46
N GLU A 404 14.63 4.07 20.56
CA GLU A 404 15.53 3.13 21.24
C GLU A 404 15.95 2.00 20.28
N ARG A 405 14.98 1.37 19.58
CA ARG A 405 15.28 0.34 18.58
C ARG A 405 16.22 0.86 17.49
N ALA A 406 16.09 2.15 17.11
CA ALA A 406 16.94 2.80 16.12
C ALA A 406 18.30 3.23 16.67
N GLY A 407 18.54 3.15 17.97
CA GLY A 407 19.74 3.66 18.63
C GLY A 407 19.76 5.18 18.80
N MET A 408 18.58 5.81 18.80
CA MET A 408 18.40 7.25 18.99
C MET A 408 18.04 7.57 20.45
N PRO A 409 18.37 8.77 20.95
CA PRO A 409 17.89 9.24 22.26
C PRO A 409 16.37 9.28 22.34
N GLU A 410 15.84 9.17 23.56
CA GLU A 410 14.43 9.41 23.85
C GLU A 410 13.97 10.77 23.35
N ILE A 411 12.67 10.89 23.10
CA ILE A 411 12.06 12.17 22.68
C ILE A 411 12.13 13.20 23.80
N ASP A 412 12.54 14.42 23.49
CA ASP A 412 12.64 15.51 24.47
C ASP A 412 11.24 16.01 24.88
N ARG A 413 10.77 15.56 26.06
CA ARG A 413 9.45 15.89 26.61
C ARG A 413 9.32 17.38 26.94
N VAL A 414 10.43 18.09 27.20
CA VAL A 414 10.42 19.54 27.48
C VAL A 414 10.30 20.34 26.18
N LYS A 415 11.05 19.95 25.16
CA LYS A 415 10.98 20.57 23.83
C LYS A 415 9.62 20.35 23.17
N TYR A 416 9.08 19.12 23.25
CA TYR A 416 7.87 18.69 22.55
C TYR A 416 6.63 18.62 23.47
N ASN A 417 6.42 19.61 24.32
CA ASN A 417 5.41 19.66 25.38
C ASN A 417 4.06 20.26 24.99
N THR A 418 3.87 20.65 23.72
CA THR A 418 2.55 21.10 23.21
C THR A 418 2.10 20.20 22.07
N LYS A 419 0.79 20.17 21.82
CA LYS A 419 0.17 19.39 20.74
C LYS A 419 0.85 19.64 19.38
N GLU A 420 1.12 20.89 19.05
CA GLU A 420 1.73 21.30 17.78
C GLU A 420 3.18 20.84 17.66
N LYS A 421 3.96 21.02 18.73
CA LYS A 421 5.36 20.60 18.76
C LYS A 421 5.47 19.08 18.71
N LEU A 422 4.64 18.37 19.48
CA LEU A 422 4.64 16.91 19.50
C LEU A 422 4.13 16.35 18.15
N ARG A 423 3.14 17.00 17.52
CA ARG A 423 2.71 16.67 16.15
C ARG A 423 3.87 16.74 15.16
N ALA A 424 4.70 17.78 15.24
CA ALA A 424 5.86 17.91 14.36
C ALA A 424 6.87 16.79 14.58
N ALA A 425 7.15 16.44 15.83
CA ALA A 425 8.04 15.32 16.16
C ALA A 425 7.48 13.97 15.69
N ILE A 426 6.21 13.67 15.95
CA ILE A 426 5.53 12.45 15.49
C ILE A 426 5.60 12.33 13.95
N ARG A 427 5.30 13.41 13.23
CA ARG A 427 5.33 13.43 11.77
C ARG A 427 6.75 13.23 11.21
N ASN A 428 7.77 13.78 11.88
CA ASN A 428 9.15 13.56 11.50
C ASN A 428 9.59 12.11 11.78
N GLU A 429 9.30 11.58 12.98
CA GLU A 429 9.59 10.18 13.31
C GLU A 429 8.91 9.21 12.32
N ARG A 430 7.64 9.48 11.98
CA ARG A 430 6.91 8.73 10.97
C ARG A 430 7.58 8.78 9.59
N ARG A 431 8.04 9.96 9.17
CA ARG A 431 8.74 10.14 7.89
C ARG A 431 10.03 9.34 7.82
N VAL A 432 10.84 9.40 8.89
CA VAL A 432 12.14 8.70 8.99
C VAL A 432 11.94 7.18 9.06
N GLU A 433 11.05 6.74 9.93
CA GLU A 433 10.77 5.33 10.17
C GLU A 433 10.21 4.62 8.95
N LEU A 434 9.27 5.26 8.25
CA LEU A 434 8.53 4.68 7.12
C LEU A 434 9.07 5.12 5.75
N ALA A 435 10.25 5.72 5.68
CA ALA A 435 10.86 6.16 4.43
C ALA A 435 10.98 5.00 3.43
N GLY A 436 10.59 5.22 2.17
CA GLY A 436 10.67 4.22 1.12
C GLY A 436 9.60 3.12 1.21
N GLU A 437 8.50 3.33 1.93
CA GLU A 437 7.38 2.37 2.06
C GLU A 437 6.09 2.84 1.35
N GLY A 438 6.16 3.90 0.54
CA GLY A 438 5.03 4.39 -0.25
C GLY A 438 3.94 5.13 0.54
N LEU A 439 4.23 5.61 1.77
CA LEU A 439 3.24 6.19 2.66
C LEU A 439 3.24 7.72 2.69
N ARG A 440 4.37 8.37 2.39
CA ARG A 440 4.52 9.83 2.51
C ARG A 440 3.49 10.61 1.71
N TYR A 441 3.18 10.20 0.49
CA TYR A 441 2.20 10.87 -0.35
C TYR A 441 0.82 10.98 0.33
N PHE A 442 0.36 9.89 0.91
CA PHE A 442 -0.91 9.87 1.64
C PHE A 442 -0.86 10.74 2.89
N ASP A 443 0.28 10.79 3.58
CA ASP A 443 0.47 11.63 4.76
C ASP A 443 0.35 13.12 4.42
N ILE A 444 1.04 13.61 3.38
CA ILE A 444 0.95 15.03 2.99
C ILE A 444 -0.44 15.42 2.45
N LEU A 445 -1.16 14.48 1.81
CA LEU A 445 -2.54 14.72 1.40
C LEU A 445 -3.49 14.84 2.61
N ARG A 446 -3.46 13.88 3.54
CA ARG A 446 -4.35 13.89 4.71
C ARG A 446 -4.03 15.00 5.70
N TRP A 447 -2.78 15.38 5.85
CA TRP A 447 -2.36 16.52 6.67
C TRP A 447 -2.65 17.89 6.02
N LYS A 448 -3.09 17.89 4.76
CA LYS A 448 -3.33 19.12 3.97
C LYS A 448 -2.09 20.01 3.85
N THR A 449 -0.92 19.40 3.68
CA THR A 449 0.37 20.07 3.55
C THR A 449 1.03 19.86 2.19
N ALA A 450 0.37 19.17 1.26
CA ALA A 450 0.95 18.86 -0.05
C ALA A 450 1.34 20.12 -0.83
N ASP A 451 0.49 21.16 -0.83
CA ASP A 451 0.77 22.44 -1.47
C ASP A 451 1.95 23.21 -0.82
N ASP A 452 2.15 23.07 0.50
CA ASP A 452 3.28 23.70 1.21
C ASP A 452 4.61 23.01 0.90
N VAL A 453 4.60 21.67 0.79
CA VAL A 453 5.85 20.89 0.63
C VAL A 453 6.22 20.62 -0.82
N LEU A 454 5.25 20.63 -1.77
CA LEU A 454 5.51 20.34 -3.18
C LEU A 454 5.79 21.58 -4.03
N ASN A 455 5.19 22.75 -3.73
CA ASN A 455 5.33 23.96 -4.55
C ASN A 455 6.72 24.60 -4.42
N LYS A 456 7.75 23.92 -4.92
CA LYS A 456 9.13 24.39 -4.91
C LYS A 456 9.97 23.72 -5.99
N GLU A 457 11.17 24.21 -6.17
CA GLU A 457 12.18 23.56 -7.00
C GLU A 457 12.60 22.24 -6.39
N VAL A 458 12.66 21.22 -7.20
CA VAL A 458 13.25 19.92 -6.89
C VAL A 458 14.74 20.01 -7.22
N VAL A 459 15.56 19.84 -6.19
CA VAL A 459 17.02 20.00 -6.31
C VAL A 459 17.77 18.73 -5.89
N SER A 460 19.01 18.61 -6.37
CA SER A 460 19.95 17.58 -5.88
C SER A 460 20.53 17.96 -4.53
N PHE A 461 21.28 17.03 -3.93
CA PHE A 461 22.25 17.39 -2.89
C PHE A 461 23.37 18.25 -3.50
N GLU A 462 24.02 19.00 -2.60
CA GLU A 462 25.29 19.67 -2.88
C GLU A 462 26.34 19.17 -1.88
N ILE A 463 27.54 18.85 -2.38
CA ILE A 463 28.72 18.67 -1.56
C ILE A 463 29.75 19.66 -2.08
N PRO A 464 30.06 20.73 -1.33
CA PRO A 464 30.94 21.79 -1.78
C PRO A 464 32.28 21.26 -2.32
N GLY A 465 32.65 21.69 -3.52
CA GLY A 465 33.88 21.26 -4.22
C GLY A 465 33.82 19.84 -4.82
N LEU A 466 32.75 19.06 -4.62
CA LEU A 466 32.63 17.69 -5.11
C LEU A 466 31.42 17.47 -6.01
N LEU A 467 30.22 17.76 -5.51
CA LEU A 467 28.96 17.58 -6.22
C LEU A 467 28.17 18.90 -6.28
N PRO A 468 27.95 19.46 -7.47
CA PRO A 468 27.24 20.74 -7.60
C PRO A 468 25.75 20.59 -7.34
N LEU A 469 25.13 21.62 -6.77
CA LEU A 469 23.68 21.75 -6.74
C LEU A 469 23.10 21.74 -8.14
N ARG A 470 21.99 21.05 -8.34
CA ARG A 470 21.25 21.02 -9.61
C ARG A 470 19.78 21.24 -9.36
N VAL A 471 19.16 22.08 -10.16
CA VAL A 471 17.71 22.14 -10.28
C VAL A 471 17.28 21.06 -11.27
N ILE A 472 16.42 20.13 -10.82
CA ILE A 472 15.90 19.04 -11.64
C ILE A 472 14.67 19.53 -12.40
N HIS A 473 13.70 20.10 -11.70
CA HIS A 473 12.50 20.78 -12.23
C HIS A 473 11.78 21.52 -11.08
N THR A 474 10.69 22.20 -11.41
CA THR A 474 9.79 22.82 -10.44
C THR A 474 8.49 22.05 -10.40
N ARG A 475 7.92 21.84 -9.22
CA ARG A 475 6.59 21.27 -8.99
C ARG A 475 5.56 22.37 -8.79
N ASN A 476 4.32 22.12 -9.22
CA ASN A 476 3.23 23.07 -9.11
C ASN A 476 1.93 22.36 -8.72
N PHE A 477 1.77 22.10 -7.44
CA PHE A 477 0.61 21.44 -6.87
C PHE A 477 -0.51 22.46 -6.63
N ASP A 478 -1.61 22.36 -7.37
CA ASP A 478 -2.77 23.23 -7.20
C ASP A 478 -3.63 22.72 -6.02
N ARG A 479 -3.71 23.53 -4.94
CA ARG A 479 -4.49 23.24 -3.74
C ARG A 479 -5.98 22.98 -4.00
N GLN A 480 -6.55 23.64 -5.01
CA GLN A 480 -7.97 23.53 -5.31
C GLN A 480 -8.30 22.27 -6.13
N LYS A 481 -7.29 21.63 -6.72
CA LYS A 481 -7.45 20.55 -7.68
C LYS A 481 -6.81 19.24 -7.22
N HIS A 482 -5.55 19.25 -6.83
CA HIS A 482 -4.71 18.04 -6.78
C HIS A 482 -4.82 17.24 -5.49
N TYR A 483 -5.61 17.71 -4.50
CA TYR A 483 -5.93 16.89 -3.31
C TYR A 483 -6.89 15.72 -3.60
N VAL A 484 -7.49 15.70 -4.78
CA VAL A 484 -8.36 14.62 -5.25
C VAL A 484 -7.91 14.22 -6.66
N TRP A 485 -7.70 12.94 -6.88
CA TRP A 485 -7.40 12.46 -8.21
C TRP A 485 -8.62 12.53 -9.12
N PRO A 486 -8.44 12.82 -10.42
CA PRO A 486 -9.54 12.75 -11.37
C PRO A 486 -10.03 11.30 -11.49
N ILE A 487 -11.31 11.14 -11.76
CA ILE A 487 -11.82 9.86 -12.22
C ILE A 487 -11.19 9.57 -13.59
N PRO A 488 -10.65 8.35 -13.80
CA PRO A 488 -10.06 7.99 -15.09
C PRO A 488 -11.03 8.24 -16.25
N GLN A 489 -10.57 8.86 -17.32
CA GLN A 489 -11.41 9.18 -18.47
C GLN A 489 -12.09 7.94 -19.06
N SER A 490 -11.35 6.81 -19.11
CA SER A 490 -11.90 5.54 -19.58
C SER A 490 -13.09 5.04 -18.74
N ALA A 491 -13.13 5.35 -17.45
CA ALA A 491 -14.27 5.00 -16.60
C ALA A 491 -15.49 5.85 -16.93
N ILE A 492 -15.29 7.15 -17.17
CA ILE A 492 -16.36 8.09 -17.56
C ILE A 492 -16.91 7.71 -18.94
N ASP A 493 -16.05 7.42 -19.90
CA ASP A 493 -16.43 7.07 -21.27
C ASP A 493 -17.29 5.79 -21.33
N ASN A 494 -17.10 4.88 -20.37
CA ASN A 494 -17.82 3.61 -20.28
C ASN A 494 -19.07 3.65 -19.38
N ALA A 495 -19.35 4.77 -18.69
CA ALA A 495 -20.47 4.89 -17.75
C ALA A 495 -21.25 6.17 -17.97
N LYS A 496 -22.57 6.05 -18.21
CA LYS A 496 -23.44 7.21 -18.52
C LYS A 496 -23.76 8.05 -17.29
N ASN A 497 -23.80 7.42 -16.11
CA ASN A 497 -24.17 8.06 -14.85
C ASN A 497 -22.95 8.55 -14.04
N LEU A 498 -21.73 8.29 -14.51
CA LEU A 498 -20.50 8.67 -13.83
C LEU A 498 -19.98 10.01 -14.36
N GLU A 499 -19.96 11.01 -13.49
CA GLU A 499 -19.45 12.34 -13.82
C GLU A 499 -18.10 12.61 -13.14
N GLN A 500 -17.25 13.39 -13.79
CA GLN A 500 -15.99 13.88 -13.24
C GLN A 500 -16.22 14.73 -11.98
N HIS A 501 -15.19 14.85 -11.13
CA HIS A 501 -15.18 15.79 -10.02
C HIS A 501 -15.17 17.24 -10.54
N ALA A 502 -15.77 18.16 -9.77
CA ALA A 502 -15.89 19.56 -10.18
C ALA A 502 -14.51 20.21 -10.41
N GLU A 503 -13.53 19.83 -9.61
CA GLU A 503 -12.15 20.32 -9.67
C GLU A 503 -11.42 19.92 -10.97
N TRP A 504 -11.98 18.94 -11.70
CA TRP A 504 -11.40 18.36 -12.91
C TRP A 504 -12.26 18.53 -14.18
N LYS A 505 -13.40 19.26 -14.07
CA LYS A 505 -14.27 19.62 -15.21
C LYS A 505 -13.72 20.75 -16.05
#